data_18d351fd199b4a555d7ec1c38323bdf8
#
_entry.id   18d351fd199b4a555d7ec1c38323bdf8
#
_cell.length_a   1.000
_cell.length_b   1.000
_cell.length_c   1.000
_cell.angle_alpha   90.00
_cell.angle_beta   90.00
_cell.angle_gamma   90.00
#
_symmetry.space_group_name_H-M   'P 1'
#
loop_
_entity.id
_entity.type
_entity.pdbx_description
1 polymer ?
#
loop_
_entity_poly.entity_id
_entity_poly.type
_entity_poly.pdbx_seq_one_letter_code
_entity_poly.pdbx_strand_id
1 'polypeptide(L)'
;VGAIGSGSYFGDKMSPLSDTTNLAAGVSKVGLYDHVNSMCYTTIPASIVCLIMYTIFGFIYGGGSIDAERANMICTTLSDNFNISILLILPAILVLLVSVFRLPALLGMGLSVLVSIVFALVFQHVNFIDLLNYAYNGFSIDTGTFVDKMLNRGGIASMTELLVIYILASTMGAFINASGIMDVIAQKCLLKVIKNRFTLVLFTLLYGYIITFATAGVQTVTIIVTAQTFEETYDELGVSRKVLSRSLEDAGTLGCLLVPWGITAMYISSTLGVSNTEYIPYTWLVYAVPVFSLICAATGFGMWDKDEKPLWKKAAKKA
;
A
#
# COMPACT_ATOMS: atom_id res chain seq x y z
N VAL A 1 -2.33 -15.30 3.97
CA VAL A 1 -2.71 -14.26 3.00
C VAL A 1 -2.85 -12.90 3.68
N GLY A 2 -3.65 -12.76 4.76
CA GLY A 2 -3.84 -11.48 5.47
C GLY A 2 -2.53 -10.83 5.95
N ALA A 3 -1.57 -11.62 6.46
CA ALA A 3 -0.24 -11.14 6.83
C ALA A 3 0.55 -10.62 5.61
N ILE A 4 0.46 -11.30 4.47
CA ILE A 4 1.10 -10.90 3.22
C ILE A 4 0.49 -9.57 2.75
N GLY A 5 -0.85 -9.45 2.72
CA GLY A 5 -1.54 -8.20 2.39
C GLY A 5 -1.15 -7.05 3.31
N SER A 6 -1.14 -7.28 4.63
CA SER A 6 -0.72 -6.26 5.59
C SER A 6 0.74 -5.85 5.41
N GLY A 7 1.64 -6.80 5.15
CA GLY A 7 3.07 -6.53 4.96
C GLY A 7 3.37 -5.76 3.67
N SER A 8 2.73 -6.11 2.56
CA SER A 8 2.89 -5.40 1.29
C SER A 8 2.41 -3.95 1.38
N TYR A 9 1.28 -3.71 2.05
CA TYR A 9 0.76 -2.36 2.25
C TYR A 9 1.48 -1.56 3.32
N PHE A 10 2.11 -2.20 4.29
CA PHE A 10 3.09 -1.54 5.13
C PHE A 10 4.25 -0.98 4.31
N GLY A 11 4.79 -1.80 3.39
CA GLY A 11 5.86 -1.40 2.50
C GLY A 11 5.44 -0.25 1.57
N ASP A 12 4.28 -0.36 0.93
CA ASP A 12 3.75 0.66 0.04
C ASP A 12 3.56 1.99 0.77
N LYS A 13 2.84 2.00 1.89
CA LYS A 13 2.56 3.18 2.69
C LYS A 13 3.83 3.87 3.24
N MET A 14 4.81 3.09 3.70
CA MET A 14 6.03 3.65 4.31
C MET A 14 7.13 3.98 3.31
N SER A 15 6.94 3.64 2.04
CA SER A 15 7.95 3.86 1.00
C SER A 15 7.90 5.28 0.45
N PRO A 16 9.00 6.02 0.48
CA PRO A 16 9.08 7.33 -0.20
C PRO A 16 9.03 7.21 -1.73
N LEU A 17 9.06 6.00 -2.27
CA LEU A 17 8.94 5.72 -3.72
C LEU A 17 7.50 5.43 -4.13
N SER A 18 6.59 5.19 -3.18
CA SER A 18 5.18 4.95 -3.49
C SER A 18 4.54 6.19 -4.12
N ASP A 19 3.74 5.96 -5.12
CA ASP A 19 2.96 7.02 -5.80
C ASP A 19 1.93 7.63 -4.86
N THR A 20 1.27 6.83 -4.03
CA THR A 20 0.29 7.29 -3.04
C THR A 20 0.94 8.16 -1.97
N THR A 21 2.11 7.76 -1.44
CA THR A 21 2.87 8.53 -0.45
C THR A 21 3.32 9.88 -1.01
N ASN A 22 3.81 9.91 -2.25
CA ASN A 22 4.18 11.14 -2.93
C ASN A 22 2.96 12.03 -3.21
N LEU A 23 1.85 11.42 -3.63
CA LEU A 23 0.61 12.14 -3.89
C LEU A 23 0.05 12.74 -2.60
N ALA A 24 -0.06 11.98 -1.52
CA ALA A 24 -0.59 12.45 -0.23
C ALA A 24 0.24 13.62 0.33
N ALA A 25 1.57 13.53 0.23
CA ALA A 25 2.47 14.62 0.60
C ALA A 25 2.24 15.84 -0.29
N GLY A 26 2.15 15.66 -1.61
CA GLY A 26 1.98 16.73 -2.59
C GLY A 26 0.65 17.49 -2.43
N VAL A 27 -0.48 16.76 -2.36
CA VAL A 27 -1.80 17.40 -2.23
C VAL A 27 -1.98 18.09 -0.88
N SER A 28 -1.34 17.59 0.18
CA SER A 28 -1.34 18.25 1.49
C SER A 28 -0.32 19.37 1.61
N LYS A 29 0.51 19.59 0.59
CA LYS A 29 1.59 20.61 0.57
C LYS A 29 2.60 20.43 1.69
N VAL A 30 2.99 19.17 1.96
CA VAL A 30 3.92 18.76 3.02
C VAL A 30 5.17 18.15 2.39
N GLY A 31 6.32 18.36 3.01
CA GLY A 31 7.54 17.69 2.59
C GLY A 31 7.41 16.16 2.72
N LEU A 32 7.86 15.41 1.70
CA LEU A 32 7.74 13.95 1.66
C LEU A 32 8.25 13.26 2.93
N TYR A 33 9.42 13.68 3.42
CA TYR A 33 10.01 13.07 4.63
C TYR A 33 9.30 13.46 5.92
N ASP A 34 8.71 14.66 5.96
CA ASP A 34 7.86 15.09 7.06
C ASP A 34 6.56 14.28 7.11
N HIS A 35 6.00 13.99 5.94
CA HIS A 35 4.87 13.09 5.77
C HIS A 35 5.21 11.67 6.27
N VAL A 36 6.31 11.06 5.76
CA VAL A 36 6.76 9.72 6.19
C VAL A 36 7.02 9.68 7.70
N ASN A 37 7.68 10.70 8.25
CA ASN A 37 7.90 10.79 9.70
C ASN A 37 6.58 10.86 10.47
N SER A 38 5.59 11.59 9.98
CA SER A 38 4.25 11.63 10.60
C SER A 38 3.58 10.25 10.58
N MET A 39 3.72 9.49 9.50
CA MET A 39 3.16 8.13 9.40
C MET A 39 3.78 7.14 10.40
N CYS A 40 5.05 7.32 10.77
CA CYS A 40 5.71 6.45 11.75
C CYS A 40 4.95 6.37 13.08
N TYR A 41 4.30 7.45 13.50
CA TYR A 41 3.57 7.50 14.78
C TYR A 41 2.31 6.62 14.81
N THR A 42 1.71 6.32 13.69
CA THR A 42 0.53 5.45 13.59
C THR A 42 0.89 4.06 13.08
N THR A 43 1.73 4.01 12.04
CA THR A 43 2.02 2.76 11.33
C THR A 43 2.96 1.84 12.11
N ILE A 44 4.02 2.37 12.76
CA ILE A 44 4.95 1.52 13.52
C ILE A 44 4.26 0.81 14.69
N PRO A 45 3.55 1.52 15.62
CA PRO A 45 2.89 0.83 16.71
C PRO A 45 1.80 -0.13 16.24
N ALA A 46 1.05 0.21 15.18
CA ALA A 46 0.08 -0.70 14.58
C ALA A 46 0.76 -1.96 14.04
N SER A 47 1.90 -1.81 13.36
CA SER A 47 2.66 -2.94 12.80
C SER A 47 3.22 -3.85 13.89
N ILE A 48 3.68 -3.30 15.01
CA ILE A 48 4.13 -4.10 16.17
C ILE A 48 2.98 -4.95 16.70
N VAL A 49 1.79 -4.35 16.90
CA VAL A 49 0.59 -5.08 17.34
C VAL A 49 0.22 -6.18 16.34
N CYS A 50 0.22 -5.86 15.03
CA CYS A 50 -0.07 -6.85 13.99
C CYS A 50 0.94 -8.00 13.97
N LEU A 51 2.23 -7.69 14.13
CA LEU A 51 3.28 -8.70 14.17
C LEU A 51 3.08 -9.67 15.36
N ILE A 52 2.76 -9.13 16.53
CA ILE A 52 2.44 -9.94 17.72
C ILE A 52 1.22 -10.83 17.43
N MET A 53 0.14 -10.26 16.89
CA MET A 53 -1.06 -11.02 16.55
C MET A 53 -0.77 -12.12 15.53
N TYR A 54 -0.07 -11.82 14.42
CA TYR A 54 0.28 -12.84 13.43
C TYR A 54 1.19 -13.92 14.00
N THR A 55 2.08 -13.58 14.93
CA THR A 55 2.94 -14.54 15.62
C THR A 55 2.10 -15.48 16.49
N ILE A 56 1.18 -14.95 17.30
CA ILE A 56 0.28 -15.72 18.15
C ILE A 56 -0.58 -16.66 17.29
N PHE A 57 -1.20 -16.14 16.24
CA PHE A 57 -2.02 -16.95 15.33
C PHE A 57 -1.17 -17.96 14.55
N GLY A 58 0.07 -17.62 14.21
CA GLY A 58 1.02 -18.55 13.63
C GLY A 58 1.30 -19.77 14.54
N PHE A 59 1.45 -19.54 15.84
CA PHE A 59 1.62 -20.65 16.81
C PHE A 59 0.33 -21.45 17.03
N ILE A 60 -0.83 -20.80 17.03
CA ILE A 60 -2.12 -21.48 17.26
C ILE A 60 -2.52 -22.35 16.05
N TYR A 61 -2.34 -21.81 14.83
CA TYR A 61 -2.80 -22.45 13.61
C TYR A 61 -1.69 -23.03 12.74
N GLY A 62 -0.43 -22.71 13.04
CA GLY A 62 0.76 -23.09 12.27
C GLY A 62 1.34 -24.46 12.63
N GLY A 63 0.58 -25.36 13.22
CA GLY A 63 1.03 -26.69 13.67
C GLY A 63 1.36 -27.72 12.57
N GLY A 64 1.53 -27.29 11.32
CA GLY A 64 2.01 -28.13 10.23
C GLY A 64 3.53 -28.27 10.28
N SER A 65 4.05 -29.49 10.23
CA SER A 65 5.46 -29.73 9.89
C SER A 65 5.74 -29.10 8.52
N ILE A 66 6.87 -28.41 8.40
CA ILE A 66 7.36 -27.99 7.08
C ILE A 66 7.46 -29.28 6.25
N ASP A 67 6.73 -29.33 5.16
CA ASP A 67 6.84 -30.41 4.19
C ASP A 67 8.22 -30.30 3.52
N ALA A 68 9.21 -30.94 4.17
CA ALA A 68 10.60 -30.92 3.73
C ALA A 68 10.73 -31.51 2.32
N GLU A 69 9.89 -32.46 1.98
CA GLU A 69 9.85 -33.11 0.67
C GLU A 69 9.39 -32.09 -0.40
N ARG A 70 8.38 -31.31 -0.08
CA ARG A 70 7.88 -30.25 -0.94
C ARG A 70 8.86 -29.07 -1.08
N ALA A 71 9.54 -28.70 0.01
CA ALA A 71 10.59 -27.68 -0.04
C ALA A 71 11.79 -28.16 -0.88
N ASN A 72 12.24 -29.39 -0.72
CA ASN A 72 13.30 -29.98 -1.52
C ASN A 72 12.91 -30.06 -3.00
N MET A 73 11.66 -30.44 -3.31
CA MET A 73 11.17 -30.47 -4.69
C MET A 73 11.25 -29.07 -5.34
N ILE A 74 10.85 -28.01 -4.61
CA ILE A 74 10.97 -26.63 -5.12
C ILE A 74 12.43 -26.32 -5.41
N CYS A 75 13.33 -26.56 -4.44
CA CYS A 75 14.75 -26.27 -4.58
C CYS A 75 15.38 -27.02 -5.75
N THR A 76 15.12 -28.31 -5.89
CA THR A 76 15.64 -29.12 -7.00
C THR A 76 15.07 -28.66 -8.34
N THR A 77 13.76 -28.46 -8.45
CA THR A 77 13.14 -27.98 -9.69
C THR A 77 13.72 -26.64 -10.12
N LEU A 78 13.95 -25.71 -9.18
CA LEU A 78 14.56 -24.42 -9.49
C LEU A 78 16.03 -24.57 -9.90
N SER A 79 16.81 -25.39 -9.21
CA SER A 79 18.23 -25.60 -9.53
C SER A 79 18.45 -26.31 -10.86
N ASP A 80 17.54 -27.20 -11.24
CA ASP A 80 17.62 -27.96 -12.48
C ASP A 80 17.25 -27.12 -13.73
N ASN A 81 16.39 -26.13 -13.54
CA ASN A 81 15.87 -25.32 -14.66
C ASN A 81 16.46 -23.91 -14.74
N PHE A 82 17.12 -23.42 -13.69
CA PHE A 82 17.67 -22.07 -13.65
C PHE A 82 19.14 -22.06 -13.17
N ASN A 83 19.92 -21.22 -13.80
CA ASN A 83 21.30 -20.97 -13.35
C ASN A 83 21.29 -19.98 -12.18
N ILE A 84 21.25 -20.51 -10.95
CA ILE A 84 21.13 -19.71 -9.74
C ILE A 84 22.50 -19.16 -9.33
N SER A 85 22.64 -17.83 -9.31
CA SER A 85 23.83 -17.11 -8.87
C SER A 85 23.44 -16.01 -7.88
N ILE A 86 24.32 -15.72 -6.93
CA ILE A 86 24.14 -14.62 -5.98
C ILE A 86 24.05 -13.25 -6.68
N LEU A 87 24.63 -13.13 -7.88
CA LEU A 87 24.57 -11.92 -8.68
C LEU A 87 23.14 -11.58 -9.12
N LEU A 88 22.25 -12.59 -9.22
CA LEU A 88 20.84 -12.38 -9.60
C LEU A 88 20.03 -11.57 -8.57
N ILE A 89 20.61 -11.30 -7.39
CA ILE A 89 20.01 -10.39 -6.40
C ILE A 89 20.24 -8.92 -6.78
N LEU A 90 21.19 -8.63 -7.66
CA LEU A 90 21.57 -7.25 -8.02
C LEU A 90 20.40 -6.37 -8.50
N PRO A 91 19.46 -6.82 -9.35
CA PRO A 91 18.30 -6.01 -9.72
C PRO A 91 17.47 -5.55 -8.51
N ALA A 92 17.25 -6.42 -7.53
CA ALA A 92 16.54 -6.07 -6.31
C ALA A 92 17.33 -5.07 -5.44
N ILE A 93 18.64 -5.26 -5.33
CA ILE A 93 19.53 -4.32 -4.63
C ILE A 93 19.51 -2.94 -5.30
N LEU A 94 19.48 -2.87 -6.63
CA LEU A 94 19.40 -1.59 -7.35
C LEU A 94 18.15 -0.79 -7.00
N VAL A 95 16.98 -1.43 -6.92
CA VAL A 95 15.73 -0.76 -6.49
C VAL A 95 15.88 -0.20 -5.08
N LEU A 96 16.46 -0.99 -4.16
CA LEU A 96 16.71 -0.54 -2.79
C LEU A 96 17.70 0.64 -2.73
N LEU A 97 18.77 0.60 -3.51
CA LEU A 97 19.76 1.68 -3.58
C LEU A 97 19.13 2.97 -4.13
N VAL A 98 18.31 2.88 -5.19
CA VAL A 98 17.61 4.05 -5.74
C VAL A 98 16.70 4.68 -4.68
N SER A 99 16.02 3.86 -3.86
CA SER A 99 15.21 4.33 -2.73
C SER A 99 16.06 5.06 -1.68
N VAL A 100 17.21 4.48 -1.29
CA VAL A 100 18.12 5.08 -0.30
C VAL A 100 18.72 6.40 -0.81
N PHE A 101 19.09 6.47 -2.10
CA PHE A 101 19.62 7.67 -2.73
C PHE A 101 18.56 8.69 -3.14
N ARG A 102 17.28 8.42 -2.86
CA ARG A 102 16.14 9.34 -3.12
C ARG A 102 16.00 9.71 -4.60
N LEU A 103 16.33 8.78 -5.49
CA LEU A 103 16.16 8.97 -6.93
C LEU A 103 14.70 8.64 -7.34
N PRO A 104 14.24 9.14 -8.50
CA PRO A 104 12.89 8.82 -8.99
C PRO A 104 12.64 7.32 -9.13
N ALA A 105 11.50 6.84 -8.61
CA ALA A 105 11.14 5.42 -8.61
C ALA A 105 11.18 4.79 -10.02
N LEU A 106 10.67 5.51 -11.02
CA LEU A 106 10.66 5.06 -12.42
C LEU A 106 12.07 4.76 -12.95
N LEU A 107 13.06 5.54 -12.52
CA LEU A 107 14.46 5.34 -12.90
C LEU A 107 15.02 4.04 -12.28
N GLY A 108 14.69 3.79 -11.00
CA GLY A 108 15.10 2.57 -10.29
C GLY A 108 14.50 1.30 -10.88
N MET A 109 13.20 1.34 -11.15
CA MET A 109 12.51 0.23 -11.81
C MET A 109 13.05 -0.01 -13.21
N GLY A 110 13.24 1.04 -14.02
CA GLY A 110 13.79 0.93 -15.37
C GLY A 110 15.20 0.33 -15.39
N LEU A 111 16.09 0.80 -14.52
CA LEU A 111 17.44 0.24 -14.40
C LEU A 111 17.41 -1.23 -13.93
N SER A 112 16.56 -1.57 -12.97
CA SER A 112 16.39 -2.94 -12.51
C SER A 112 15.92 -3.86 -13.64
N VAL A 113 14.95 -3.43 -14.43
CA VAL A 113 14.46 -4.18 -15.60
C VAL A 113 15.58 -4.37 -16.63
N LEU A 114 16.36 -3.32 -16.95
CA LEU A 114 17.48 -3.42 -17.89
C LEU A 114 18.55 -4.41 -17.42
N VAL A 115 18.91 -4.37 -16.12
CA VAL A 115 19.87 -5.34 -15.56
C VAL A 115 19.29 -6.75 -15.57
N SER A 116 18.00 -6.92 -15.28
CA SER A 116 17.33 -8.22 -15.35
C SER A 116 17.32 -8.79 -16.76
N ILE A 117 17.12 -7.95 -17.79
CA ILE A 117 17.22 -8.34 -19.20
C ILE A 117 18.63 -8.85 -19.51
N VAL A 118 19.67 -8.10 -19.13
CA VAL A 118 21.06 -8.52 -19.34
C VAL A 118 21.34 -9.84 -18.64
N PHE A 119 20.85 -10.03 -17.43
CA PHE A 119 21.06 -11.28 -16.68
C PHE A 119 20.30 -12.46 -17.30
N ALA A 120 19.10 -12.26 -17.81
CA ALA A 120 18.37 -13.29 -18.53
C ALA A 120 19.15 -13.76 -19.80
N LEU A 121 19.74 -12.84 -20.54
CA LEU A 121 20.53 -13.16 -21.72
C LEU A 121 21.86 -13.85 -21.36
N VAL A 122 22.57 -13.35 -20.32
CA VAL A 122 23.95 -13.81 -20.01
C VAL A 122 23.95 -15.05 -19.12
N PHE A 123 23.14 -15.07 -18.05
CA PHE A 123 23.15 -16.16 -17.07
C PHE A 123 22.15 -17.27 -17.39
N GLN A 124 21.01 -16.94 -17.95
CA GLN A 124 19.97 -17.94 -18.28
C GLN A 124 20.02 -18.36 -19.75
N HIS A 125 20.87 -17.72 -20.57
CA HIS A 125 21.00 -17.98 -22.00
C HIS A 125 19.66 -17.92 -22.77
N VAL A 126 18.71 -17.12 -22.29
CA VAL A 126 17.42 -16.92 -22.94
C VAL A 126 17.61 -16.16 -24.24
N ASN A 127 16.93 -16.58 -25.31
CA ASN A 127 16.94 -15.87 -26.57
C ASN A 127 16.19 -14.51 -26.40
N PHE A 128 16.64 -13.48 -27.09
CA PHE A 128 16.02 -12.15 -27.03
C PHE A 128 14.54 -12.15 -27.46
N ILE A 129 14.17 -12.97 -28.44
CA ILE A 129 12.77 -13.11 -28.88
C ILE A 129 11.91 -13.73 -27.78
N ASP A 130 12.43 -14.78 -27.12
CA ASP A 130 11.74 -15.44 -26.01
C ASP A 130 11.58 -14.49 -24.82
N LEU A 131 12.58 -13.66 -24.55
CA LEU A 131 12.54 -12.65 -23.52
C LEU A 131 11.44 -11.60 -23.78
N LEU A 132 11.27 -11.13 -25.02
CA LEU A 132 10.17 -10.25 -25.39
C LEU A 132 8.81 -10.94 -25.24
N ASN A 133 8.74 -12.22 -25.57
CA ASN A 133 7.54 -13.01 -25.38
C ASN A 133 7.20 -13.17 -23.89
N TYR A 134 8.19 -13.44 -23.04
CA TYR A 134 8.00 -13.50 -21.59
C TYR A 134 7.57 -12.14 -21.01
N ALA A 135 8.13 -11.05 -21.50
CA ALA A 135 7.72 -9.70 -21.08
C ALA A 135 6.25 -9.41 -21.42
N TYR A 136 5.78 -9.86 -22.59
CA TYR A 136 4.40 -9.61 -23.04
C TYR A 136 3.41 -10.64 -22.47
N ASN A 137 3.66 -11.94 -22.67
CA ASN A 137 2.73 -13.01 -22.29
C ASN A 137 2.95 -13.58 -20.88
N GLY A 138 4.07 -13.23 -20.22
CA GLY A 138 4.51 -13.82 -18.98
C GLY A 138 5.46 -14.99 -19.18
N PHE A 139 6.21 -15.31 -18.14
CA PHE A 139 7.09 -16.48 -18.12
C PHE A 139 6.25 -17.74 -18.07
N SER A 140 6.64 -18.76 -18.82
CA SER A 140 5.98 -20.06 -18.87
C SER A 140 7.02 -21.17 -18.95
N ILE A 141 6.90 -22.16 -18.09
CA ILE A 141 7.70 -23.38 -18.05
C ILE A 141 6.78 -24.55 -17.74
N ASP A 142 7.12 -25.71 -18.25
CA ASP A 142 6.43 -26.98 -17.98
C ASP A 142 7.43 -27.98 -17.38
N THR A 143 7.46 -28.03 -16.05
CA THR A 143 8.30 -28.98 -15.31
C THR A 143 7.50 -30.19 -14.84
N GLY A 144 6.19 -30.23 -15.09
CA GLY A 144 5.28 -31.25 -14.59
C GLY A 144 5.06 -31.21 -13.09
N THR A 145 5.50 -30.15 -12.40
CA THR A 145 5.38 -30.01 -10.96
C THR A 145 4.44 -28.85 -10.57
N PHE A 146 4.05 -28.77 -9.30
CA PHE A 146 3.24 -27.65 -8.82
C PHE A 146 4.00 -26.32 -8.88
N VAL A 147 5.33 -26.34 -9.04
CA VAL A 147 6.19 -25.16 -9.21
C VAL A 147 5.80 -24.34 -10.45
N ASP A 148 5.29 -25.01 -11.49
CA ASP A 148 4.79 -24.34 -12.69
C ASP A 148 3.71 -23.31 -12.39
N LYS A 149 2.79 -23.62 -11.44
CA LYS A 149 1.76 -22.67 -11.00
C LYS A 149 2.31 -21.44 -10.28
N MET A 150 3.53 -21.55 -9.74
CA MET A 150 4.20 -20.42 -9.07
C MET A 150 4.96 -19.56 -10.08
N LEU A 151 5.58 -20.18 -11.09
CA LEU A 151 6.45 -19.52 -12.07
C LEU A 151 5.69 -18.98 -13.27
N ASN A 152 4.65 -19.68 -13.75
CA ASN A 152 3.89 -19.33 -14.95
C ASN A 152 2.96 -18.14 -14.66
N ARG A 153 3.55 -16.96 -14.57
CA ARG A 153 2.86 -15.73 -14.20
C ARG A 153 3.50 -14.52 -14.86
N GLY A 154 2.79 -13.39 -14.74
CA GLY A 154 3.29 -12.10 -15.19
C GLY A 154 2.94 -11.78 -16.63
N GLY A 155 3.74 -10.90 -17.21
CA GLY A 155 3.53 -10.36 -18.56
C GLY A 155 2.53 -9.20 -18.61
N ILE A 156 2.76 -8.30 -19.57
CA ILE A 156 1.90 -7.11 -19.77
C ILE A 156 0.47 -7.53 -20.09
N ALA A 157 0.30 -8.63 -20.84
CA ALA A 157 -1.00 -9.13 -21.24
C ALA A 157 -1.90 -9.49 -20.03
N SER A 158 -1.31 -10.05 -18.96
CA SER A 158 -2.05 -10.40 -17.75
C SER A 158 -2.57 -9.19 -16.99
N MET A 159 -1.98 -8.02 -17.20
CA MET A 159 -2.37 -6.76 -16.54
C MET A 159 -3.44 -5.99 -17.32
N THR A 160 -3.79 -6.42 -18.53
CA THR A 160 -4.74 -5.70 -19.40
C THR A 160 -6.12 -5.58 -18.77
N GLU A 161 -6.62 -6.67 -18.19
CA GLU A 161 -7.93 -6.66 -17.50
C GLU A 161 -7.93 -5.70 -16.31
N LEU A 162 -6.87 -5.71 -15.51
CA LEU A 162 -6.69 -4.79 -14.38
C LEU A 162 -6.61 -3.33 -14.83
N LEU A 163 -5.93 -3.05 -15.95
CA LEU A 163 -5.86 -1.70 -16.53
C LEU A 163 -7.23 -1.20 -16.97
N VAL A 164 -8.04 -2.05 -17.63
CA VAL A 164 -9.41 -1.69 -18.04
C VAL A 164 -10.26 -1.37 -16.80
N ILE A 165 -10.22 -2.23 -15.77
CA ILE A 165 -10.95 -2.01 -14.53
C ILE A 165 -10.48 -0.71 -13.85
N TYR A 166 -9.17 -0.45 -13.83
CA TYR A 166 -8.61 0.78 -13.26
C TYR A 166 -9.12 2.03 -13.98
N ILE A 167 -9.15 2.03 -15.30
CA ILE A 167 -9.67 3.15 -16.11
C ILE A 167 -11.16 3.38 -15.82
N LEU A 168 -11.96 2.31 -15.80
CA LEU A 168 -13.40 2.40 -15.52
C LEU A 168 -13.68 2.90 -14.10
N ALA A 169 -12.99 2.36 -13.10
CA ALA A 169 -13.13 2.76 -11.71
C ALA A 169 -12.68 4.23 -11.48
N SER A 170 -11.56 4.64 -12.11
CA SER A 170 -11.09 6.03 -12.05
C SER A 170 -12.08 7.00 -12.71
N THR A 171 -12.67 6.60 -13.84
CA THR A 171 -13.70 7.37 -14.53
C THR A 171 -14.95 7.52 -13.66
N MET A 172 -15.40 6.43 -13.03
CA MET A 172 -16.50 6.45 -12.08
C MET A 172 -16.21 7.37 -10.89
N GLY A 173 -15.01 7.30 -10.32
CA GLY A 173 -14.58 8.19 -9.25
C GLY A 173 -14.60 9.66 -9.66
N ALA A 174 -14.14 9.97 -10.89
CA ALA A 174 -14.20 11.32 -11.43
C ALA A 174 -15.66 11.83 -11.59
N PHE A 175 -16.59 10.98 -12.05
CA PHE A 175 -18.02 11.34 -12.13
C PHE A 175 -18.63 11.59 -10.76
N ILE A 176 -18.34 10.76 -9.76
CA ILE A 176 -18.81 10.95 -8.39
C ILE A 176 -18.30 12.30 -7.84
N ASN A 177 -17.03 12.63 -8.07
CA ASN A 177 -16.46 13.91 -7.67
C ASN A 177 -17.12 15.07 -8.41
N ALA A 178 -17.22 14.99 -9.75
CA ALA A 178 -17.82 16.04 -10.58
C ALA A 178 -19.31 16.27 -10.30
N SER A 179 -20.04 15.27 -9.79
CA SER A 179 -21.45 15.38 -9.42
C SER A 179 -21.68 16.28 -8.20
N GLY A 180 -20.65 16.62 -7.42
CA GLY A 180 -20.75 17.41 -6.19
C GLY A 180 -21.44 16.66 -5.03
N ILE A 181 -21.78 15.39 -5.18
CA ILE A 181 -22.42 14.57 -4.13
C ILE A 181 -21.53 14.55 -2.87
N MET A 182 -20.23 14.38 -3.06
CA MET A 182 -19.28 14.29 -1.96
C MET A 182 -19.12 15.60 -1.21
N ASP A 183 -19.16 16.74 -1.92
CA ASP A 183 -19.14 18.09 -1.31
C ASP A 183 -20.40 18.31 -0.45
N VAL A 184 -21.55 17.87 -0.92
CA VAL A 184 -22.81 17.97 -0.14
C VAL A 184 -22.73 17.11 1.14
N ILE A 185 -22.21 15.91 1.06
CA ILE A 185 -22.02 15.02 2.23
C ILE A 185 -21.06 15.68 3.22
N ALA A 186 -19.91 16.18 2.73
CA ALA A 186 -18.94 16.84 3.56
C ALA A 186 -19.51 18.08 4.26
N GLN A 187 -20.01 19.04 3.50
CA GLN A 187 -20.48 20.34 4.04
C GLN A 187 -21.72 20.22 4.92
N LYS A 188 -22.70 19.40 4.53
CA LYS A 188 -23.94 19.30 5.28
C LYS A 188 -23.89 18.38 6.49
N CYS A 189 -23.12 17.32 6.41
CA CYS A 189 -23.12 16.27 7.44
C CYS A 189 -21.84 16.28 8.30
N LEU A 190 -20.66 16.41 7.70
CA LEU A 190 -19.42 16.16 8.40
C LEU A 190 -18.81 17.41 9.01
N LEU A 191 -18.59 18.48 8.23
CA LEU A 191 -17.84 19.67 8.70
C LEU A 191 -18.52 20.39 9.87
N LYS A 192 -19.87 20.34 9.96
CA LYS A 192 -20.62 20.96 11.06
C LYS A 192 -20.38 20.30 12.42
N VAL A 193 -20.01 19.02 12.44
CA VAL A 193 -19.78 18.23 13.66
C VAL A 193 -18.33 18.32 14.14
N ILE A 194 -17.42 18.76 13.28
CA ILE A 194 -16.00 18.87 13.58
C ILE A 194 -15.76 20.09 14.46
N LYS A 195 -15.38 19.82 15.73
CA LYS A 195 -15.11 20.87 16.73
C LYS A 195 -13.72 20.80 17.36
N ASN A 196 -13.04 19.69 17.17
CA ASN A 196 -11.74 19.45 17.77
C ASN A 196 -10.91 18.48 16.92
N ARG A 197 -9.62 18.34 17.27
CA ARG A 197 -8.66 17.49 16.53
C ARG A 197 -9.08 16.03 16.43
N PHE A 198 -9.75 15.48 17.47
CA PHE A 198 -10.20 14.09 17.45
C PHE A 198 -11.31 13.88 16.41
N THR A 199 -12.34 14.74 16.46
CA THR A 199 -13.44 14.70 15.48
C THR A 199 -12.93 15.01 14.05
N LEU A 200 -11.93 15.88 13.91
CA LEU A 200 -11.30 16.17 12.61
C LEU A 200 -10.70 14.90 12.02
N VAL A 201 -9.80 14.23 12.73
CA VAL A 201 -9.17 13.00 12.23
C VAL A 201 -10.19 11.89 12.01
N LEU A 202 -11.15 11.72 12.94
CA LEU A 202 -12.23 10.72 12.81
C LEU A 202 -13.02 10.92 11.50
N PHE A 203 -13.50 12.14 11.27
CA PHE A 203 -14.30 12.40 10.07
C PHE A 203 -13.46 12.42 8.78
N THR A 204 -12.18 12.79 8.84
CA THR A 204 -11.28 12.63 7.70
C THR A 204 -11.13 11.15 7.31
N LEU A 205 -10.93 10.25 8.29
CA LEU A 205 -10.84 8.82 8.06
C LEU A 205 -12.15 8.24 7.54
N LEU A 206 -13.29 8.55 8.19
CA LEU A 206 -14.60 8.07 7.78
C LEU A 206 -14.95 8.49 6.34
N TYR A 207 -14.72 9.75 6.01
CA TYR A 207 -14.94 10.27 4.68
C TYR A 207 -14.01 9.61 3.65
N GLY A 208 -12.72 9.48 3.97
CA GLY A 208 -11.78 8.75 3.13
C GLY A 208 -12.23 7.32 2.86
N TYR A 209 -12.70 6.58 3.87
CA TYR A 209 -13.26 5.25 3.65
C TYR A 209 -14.51 5.27 2.76
N ILE A 210 -15.43 6.23 2.96
CA ILE A 210 -16.61 6.36 2.09
C ILE A 210 -16.20 6.53 0.63
N ILE A 211 -15.24 7.44 0.35
CA ILE A 211 -14.70 7.63 -1.00
C ILE A 211 -14.04 6.35 -1.51
N THR A 212 -13.20 5.69 -0.70
CA THR A 212 -12.52 4.45 -1.09
C THR A 212 -13.52 3.37 -1.51
N PHE A 213 -14.59 3.18 -0.75
CA PHE A 213 -15.63 2.21 -1.11
C PHE A 213 -16.42 2.64 -2.35
N ALA A 214 -16.77 3.92 -2.46
CA ALA A 214 -17.50 4.47 -3.61
C ALA A 214 -16.70 4.39 -4.92
N THR A 215 -15.36 4.48 -4.84
CA THR A 215 -14.47 4.46 -6.02
C THR A 215 -13.84 3.09 -6.29
N ALA A 216 -14.38 2.02 -5.70
CA ALA A 216 -13.85 0.66 -5.83
C ALA A 216 -12.35 0.55 -5.46
N GLY A 217 -11.90 1.33 -4.47
CA GLY A 217 -10.52 1.30 -3.96
C GLY A 217 -9.51 2.09 -4.78
N VAL A 218 -9.95 3.05 -5.61
CA VAL A 218 -9.02 3.93 -6.35
C VAL A 218 -8.39 4.93 -5.38
N GLN A 219 -7.19 4.61 -4.94
CA GLN A 219 -6.43 5.35 -3.92
C GLN A 219 -6.22 6.82 -4.28
N THR A 220 -5.84 7.08 -5.54
CA THR A 220 -5.56 8.43 -6.05
C THR A 220 -6.75 9.36 -5.88
N VAL A 221 -7.96 8.89 -6.24
CA VAL A 221 -9.19 9.67 -6.10
C VAL A 221 -9.49 9.92 -4.62
N THR A 222 -9.39 8.89 -3.78
CA THR A 222 -9.61 9.02 -2.34
C THR A 222 -8.69 10.06 -1.72
N ILE A 223 -7.40 10.01 -2.01
CA ILE A 223 -6.40 10.92 -1.47
C ILE A 223 -6.70 12.37 -1.89
N ILE A 224 -6.93 12.61 -3.19
CA ILE A 224 -7.16 13.96 -3.72
C ILE A 224 -8.45 14.55 -3.16
N VAL A 225 -9.57 13.83 -3.27
CA VAL A 225 -10.90 14.33 -2.86
C VAL A 225 -10.95 14.59 -1.35
N THR A 226 -10.40 13.67 -0.55
CA THR A 226 -10.36 13.85 0.89
C THR A 226 -9.46 15.02 1.29
N ALA A 227 -8.31 15.20 0.65
CA ALA A 227 -7.43 16.34 0.90
C ALA A 227 -8.14 17.67 0.64
N GLN A 228 -8.75 17.82 -0.54
CA GLN A 228 -9.49 19.01 -0.93
C GLN A 228 -10.64 19.36 0.02
N THR A 229 -11.32 18.34 0.54
CA THR A 229 -12.45 18.52 1.44
C THR A 229 -12.03 19.03 2.83
N PHE A 230 -10.88 18.56 3.35
CA PHE A 230 -10.51 18.81 4.74
C PHE A 230 -9.36 19.80 4.92
N GLU A 231 -8.63 20.18 3.87
CA GLU A 231 -7.45 21.06 3.94
C GLU A 231 -7.73 22.33 4.75
N GLU A 232 -8.80 23.05 4.42
CA GLU A 232 -9.19 24.29 5.10
C GLU A 232 -9.55 24.05 6.57
N THR A 233 -10.25 22.97 6.87
CA THR A 233 -10.65 22.63 8.24
C THR A 233 -9.45 22.30 9.14
N TYR A 234 -8.39 21.68 8.58
CA TYR A 234 -7.14 21.48 9.32
C TYR A 234 -6.46 22.80 9.65
N ASP A 235 -6.44 23.75 8.70
CA ASP A 235 -5.86 25.09 8.90
C ASP A 235 -6.65 25.89 9.95
N GLU A 236 -7.99 25.87 9.88
CA GLU A 236 -8.88 26.56 10.81
C GLU A 236 -8.73 26.06 12.25
N LEU A 237 -8.63 24.74 12.44
CA LEU A 237 -8.43 24.12 13.75
C LEU A 237 -6.96 24.17 14.22
N GLY A 238 -6.07 24.74 13.41
CA GLY A 238 -4.65 24.87 13.75
C GLY A 238 -3.91 23.56 13.88
N VAL A 239 -4.33 22.52 13.15
CA VAL A 239 -3.67 21.21 13.10
C VAL A 239 -2.79 21.15 11.85
N SER A 240 -1.55 20.66 12.02
CA SER A 240 -0.61 20.58 10.91
C SER A 240 -1.12 19.67 9.79
N ARG A 241 -0.86 20.07 8.55
CA ARG A 241 -1.17 19.31 7.33
C ARG A 241 -0.42 17.97 7.26
N LYS A 242 0.63 17.75 8.05
CA LYS A 242 1.26 16.42 8.22
C LYS A 242 0.30 15.38 8.76
N VAL A 243 -0.64 15.81 9.62
CA VAL A 243 -1.68 14.94 10.17
C VAL A 243 -2.72 14.64 9.10
N LEU A 244 -3.09 15.63 8.28
CA LEU A 244 -3.96 15.42 7.12
C LEU A 244 -3.33 14.38 6.19
N SER A 245 -2.12 14.63 5.70
CA SER A 245 -1.44 13.74 4.74
C SER A 245 -1.34 12.30 5.22
N ARG A 246 -1.07 12.10 6.53
CA ARG A 246 -1.10 10.78 7.17
C ARG A 246 -2.48 10.15 7.14
N SER A 247 -3.52 10.92 7.47
CA SER A 247 -4.91 10.41 7.50
C SER A 247 -5.41 10.02 6.09
N LEU A 248 -4.93 10.71 5.04
CA LEU A 248 -5.21 10.33 3.65
C LEU A 248 -4.69 8.94 3.32
N GLU A 249 -3.48 8.61 3.75
CA GLU A 249 -2.87 7.30 3.58
C GLU A 249 -3.55 6.23 4.45
N ASP A 250 -3.92 6.59 5.69
CA ASP A 250 -4.59 5.67 6.61
C ASP A 250 -5.94 5.20 6.05
N ALA A 251 -6.67 6.05 5.35
CA ALA A 251 -7.97 5.74 4.76
C ALA A 251 -7.89 5.32 3.28
N GLY A 252 -7.08 5.99 2.48
CA GLY A 252 -6.98 5.77 1.03
C GLY A 252 -6.13 4.54 0.71
N THR A 253 -4.86 4.56 1.10
CA THR A 253 -3.92 3.50 0.74
C THR A 253 -4.25 2.19 1.46
N LEU A 254 -4.49 2.22 2.77
CA LEU A 254 -4.84 1.01 3.50
C LEU A 254 -6.29 0.58 3.26
N GLY A 255 -7.20 1.53 3.12
CA GLY A 255 -8.64 1.26 2.97
C GLY A 255 -9.00 0.48 1.71
N CYS A 256 -8.19 0.58 0.64
CA CYS A 256 -8.46 -0.15 -0.61
C CYS A 256 -8.43 -1.67 -0.43
N LEU A 257 -7.70 -2.19 0.57
CA LEU A 257 -7.68 -3.61 0.93
C LEU A 257 -9.03 -4.12 1.46
N LEU A 258 -9.86 -3.22 1.99
CA LEU A 258 -11.16 -3.57 2.57
C LEU A 258 -12.28 -3.61 1.54
N VAL A 259 -12.05 -3.16 0.31
CA VAL A 259 -13.07 -3.08 -0.74
C VAL A 259 -13.14 -4.42 -1.50
N PRO A 260 -14.13 -5.29 -1.26
CA PRO A 260 -14.14 -6.64 -1.83
C PRO A 260 -14.25 -6.67 -3.35
N TRP A 261 -14.86 -5.64 -3.93
CA TRP A 261 -15.00 -5.43 -5.38
C TRP A 261 -13.93 -4.49 -5.95
N GLY A 262 -12.94 -4.13 -5.14
CA GLY A 262 -11.89 -3.20 -5.52
C GLY A 262 -10.78 -3.87 -6.33
N ILE A 263 -10.05 -3.05 -7.09
CA ILE A 263 -8.93 -3.48 -7.93
C ILE A 263 -7.88 -4.23 -7.12
N THR A 264 -7.53 -3.69 -5.95
CA THR A 264 -6.58 -4.31 -5.01
C THR A 264 -7.02 -5.70 -4.56
N ALA A 265 -8.30 -5.84 -4.19
CA ALA A 265 -8.84 -7.11 -3.74
C ALA A 265 -8.83 -8.15 -4.86
N MET A 266 -9.18 -7.75 -6.08
CA MET A 266 -9.10 -8.61 -7.26
C MET A 266 -7.66 -9.04 -7.55
N TYR A 267 -6.70 -8.13 -7.47
CA TYR A 267 -5.28 -8.44 -7.67
C TYR A 267 -4.76 -9.44 -6.63
N ILE A 268 -5.02 -9.22 -5.36
CA ILE A 268 -4.60 -10.13 -4.27
C ILE A 268 -5.25 -11.51 -4.45
N SER A 269 -6.55 -11.54 -4.73
CA SER A 269 -7.30 -12.79 -4.95
C SER A 269 -6.76 -13.58 -6.13
N SER A 270 -6.52 -12.93 -7.26
CA SER A 270 -5.96 -13.58 -8.45
C SER A 270 -4.52 -14.07 -8.25
N THR A 271 -3.73 -13.29 -7.50
CA THR A 271 -2.31 -13.60 -7.26
C THR A 271 -2.13 -14.72 -6.22
N LEU A 272 -2.90 -14.70 -5.14
CA LEU A 272 -2.74 -15.64 -4.04
C LEU A 272 -3.75 -16.80 -4.09
N GLY A 273 -4.73 -16.76 -4.98
CA GLY A 273 -5.71 -17.82 -5.17
C GLY A 273 -6.70 -17.98 -4.00
N VAL A 274 -6.98 -16.88 -3.27
CA VAL A 274 -7.84 -16.86 -2.09
C VAL A 274 -8.96 -15.83 -2.27
N SER A 275 -10.18 -16.16 -1.88
CA SER A 275 -11.32 -15.24 -1.97
C SER A 275 -11.11 -13.97 -1.14
N ASN A 276 -11.64 -12.85 -1.65
CA ASN A 276 -11.55 -11.55 -0.99
C ASN A 276 -12.14 -11.58 0.43
N THR A 277 -13.27 -12.26 0.60
CA THR A 277 -13.96 -12.37 1.88
C THR A 277 -13.21 -13.20 2.91
N GLU A 278 -12.32 -14.08 2.47
CA GLU A 278 -11.54 -14.93 3.36
C GLU A 278 -10.31 -14.23 3.92
N TYR A 279 -9.64 -13.36 3.17
CA TYR A 279 -8.42 -12.71 3.66
C TYR A 279 -8.66 -11.36 4.34
N ILE A 280 -9.70 -10.61 3.93
CA ILE A 280 -9.99 -9.26 4.46
C ILE A 280 -10.04 -9.23 5.99
N PRO A 281 -10.73 -10.15 6.71
CA PRO A 281 -10.78 -10.16 8.17
C PRO A 281 -9.40 -10.30 8.84
N TYR A 282 -8.41 -10.83 8.13
CA TYR A 282 -7.07 -11.08 8.63
C TYR A 282 -6.04 -10.02 8.19
N THR A 283 -6.45 -8.94 7.53
CA THR A 283 -5.59 -7.79 7.18
C THR A 283 -5.53 -6.80 8.33
N TRP A 284 -4.98 -7.22 9.47
CA TRP A 284 -5.10 -6.47 10.72
C TRP A 284 -4.46 -5.09 10.73
N LEU A 285 -3.45 -4.85 9.88
CA LEU A 285 -2.82 -3.54 9.75
C LEU A 285 -3.82 -2.45 9.36
N VAL A 286 -4.74 -2.79 8.45
CA VAL A 286 -5.75 -1.86 7.93
C VAL A 286 -6.73 -1.41 9.02
N TYR A 287 -6.99 -2.26 9.98
CA TYR A 287 -7.83 -1.94 11.13
C TYR A 287 -7.05 -1.25 12.25
N ALA A 288 -5.80 -1.67 12.48
CA ALA A 288 -4.99 -1.15 13.58
C ALA A 288 -4.54 0.31 13.34
N VAL A 289 -4.11 0.65 12.12
CA VAL A 289 -3.58 1.99 11.83
C VAL A 289 -4.59 3.11 12.08
N PRO A 290 -5.86 3.04 11.62
CA PRO A 290 -6.86 4.05 11.97
C PRO A 290 -7.14 4.17 13.46
N VAL A 291 -7.10 3.06 14.20
CA VAL A 291 -7.23 3.07 15.67
C VAL A 291 -6.08 3.86 16.29
N PHE A 292 -4.84 3.60 15.88
CA PHE A 292 -3.69 4.39 16.37
C PHE A 292 -3.76 5.85 15.92
N SER A 293 -4.29 6.15 14.73
CA SER A 293 -4.52 7.52 14.29
C SER A 293 -5.50 8.26 15.22
N LEU A 294 -6.57 7.60 15.63
CA LEU A 294 -7.53 8.15 16.62
C LEU A 294 -6.92 8.28 18.02
N ILE A 295 -6.10 7.32 18.46
CA ILE A 295 -5.37 7.42 19.74
C ILE A 295 -4.42 8.64 19.71
N CYS A 296 -3.68 8.85 18.62
CA CYS A 296 -2.85 10.03 18.44
C CYS A 296 -3.68 11.32 18.50
N ALA A 297 -4.84 11.35 17.85
CA ALA A 297 -5.73 12.51 17.85
C ALA A 297 -6.31 12.80 19.24
N ALA A 298 -6.66 11.78 20.01
CA ALA A 298 -7.17 11.91 21.38
C ALA A 298 -6.09 12.39 22.37
N THR A 299 -4.93 11.76 22.35
CA THR A 299 -3.83 12.03 23.30
C THR A 299 -3.00 13.26 22.94
N GLY A 300 -2.96 13.61 21.64
CA GLY A 300 -2.06 14.63 21.09
C GLY A 300 -0.66 14.11 20.80
N PHE A 301 -0.34 12.86 21.14
CA PHE A 301 0.93 12.24 20.77
C PHE A 301 1.00 12.04 19.24
N GLY A 302 2.14 12.37 18.63
CA GLY A 302 2.26 12.32 17.17
C GLY A 302 1.33 13.30 16.45
N MET A 303 0.98 14.41 17.08
CA MET A 303 0.21 15.52 16.52
C MET A 303 1.02 16.81 16.57
N TRP A 304 0.84 17.67 15.57
CA TRP A 304 1.51 18.96 15.48
C TRP A 304 0.49 20.07 15.24
N ASP A 305 0.82 21.28 15.71
CA ASP A 305 0.05 22.47 15.35
C ASP A 305 0.48 23.02 13.97
N LYS A 306 -0.21 24.04 13.50
CA LYS A 306 0.08 24.71 12.20
C LYS A 306 1.51 25.24 12.08
N ASP A 307 2.17 25.55 13.20
CA ASP A 307 3.55 26.02 13.27
C ASP A 307 4.55 24.85 13.42
N GLU A 308 4.13 23.62 13.14
CA GLU A 308 4.93 22.40 13.21
C GLU A 308 5.43 22.06 14.62
N LYS A 309 4.83 22.62 15.69
CA LYS A 309 5.20 22.35 17.07
C LYS A 309 4.43 21.16 17.62
N PRO A 310 5.12 20.20 18.26
CA PRO A 310 4.48 19.02 18.83
C PRO A 310 3.47 19.36 19.92
N LEU A 311 2.24 18.88 19.81
CA LEU A 311 1.17 19.16 20.79
C LEU A 311 1.40 18.45 22.12
N TRP A 312 2.05 17.28 22.14
CA TRP A 312 2.33 16.53 23.37
C TRP A 312 3.35 17.23 24.28
N LYS A 313 4.24 18.07 23.72
CA LYS A 313 5.17 18.88 24.54
C LYS A 313 4.48 20.04 25.24
N LYS A 314 3.33 20.50 24.73
CA LYS A 314 2.52 21.54 25.40
C LYS A 314 1.73 20.98 26.58
N ALA A 315 1.29 19.72 26.50
CA ALA A 315 0.58 19.03 27.60
C ALA A 315 1.51 18.77 28.80
N ALA A 316 2.75 18.34 28.53
CA ALA A 316 3.74 18.09 29.57
C ALA A 316 4.23 19.36 30.33
N LYS A 317 4.01 20.58 29.80
CA LYS A 317 4.32 21.83 30.48
C LYS A 317 3.16 22.39 31.34
N LYS A 318 1.98 21.77 31.26
CA LYS A 318 0.78 22.16 32.02
C LYS A 318 0.43 21.18 33.17
N ALA A 319 1.11 20.03 33.22
CA ALA A 319 1.09 19.09 34.34
C ALA A 319 2.30 19.29 35.27
#